data_379912e7ac7e113bb252bcf0c1b3d2fb
#
_entry.id   379912e7ac7e113bb252bcf0c1b3d2fb
#
_cell.length_a   1.000
_cell.length_b   1.000
_cell.length_c   1.000
_cell.angle_alpha   90.00
_cell.angle_beta   90.00
_cell.angle_gamma   90.00
#
_symmetry.space_group_name_H-M   'P 1'
#
loop_
_entity.id
_entity.type
_entity.pdbx_description
1 polymer ?
#
loop_
_entity_poly.entity_id
_entity_poly.type
_entity_poly.pdbx_seq_one_letter_code
_entity_poly.pdbx_strand_id
1 'polypeptide(L)'
;MATMEVTQDMRQKAIDYKKNKAGKFMLVEGAKIKARISGEQFCVTRKIDGHLQCVFYRDGAAVMLNSQGKERAGELKCLDIFAAFMGKKGVKSAIIAAELYVPREGGRPRCGDVQAALADAAKRDTLALAPFDIIELDDQPFVAAHYDEVYAKLTELFSLVSVTENDGRKLKMTKSSSFCCPVEMRTAASVDEVQQIYEEWVEGEGAEGIVVHNENRLISKVKPRHSIDAVVVGYSTTERGIRDVLLAVRHEDGAYQMFGHGSTGMTDEQRAELAERLSAKHVESQYILSDSRGIAYQMVAPEVVLEMSVLELVARGNDDKVKTNPLLAYDEAKGWMMQGMVPGVSTQGITFDRERTDKQPTVTDVRLSQLTDICPFEEQEGATGELLPSTLLERRVFKKVSGAKVMLHKFLIWKTNKEATGRYPAYIFYHTDYSSARKELIKRDMAFSSDEQQIRDILVAEIADNIKKGWEEVL
;
A
#
# COMPACT_ATOMS: atom_id res chain seq x y z
N MET A 1 0.82 -35.22 -2.26
CA MET A 1 0.70 -34.74 -0.85
C MET A 1 -0.75 -34.63 -0.46
N ALA A 2 -1.06 -34.76 0.84
CA ALA A 2 -2.43 -34.51 1.32
C ALA A 2 -2.77 -33.01 1.04
N THR A 3 -3.88 -32.76 0.38
CA THR A 3 -4.38 -31.39 0.15
C THR A 3 -5.22 -30.97 1.34
N MET A 4 -4.93 -29.80 1.92
CA MET A 4 -5.75 -29.20 2.97
C MET A 4 -6.80 -28.32 2.33
N GLU A 5 -8.08 -28.55 2.64
CA GLU A 5 -9.16 -27.66 2.18
C GLU A 5 -9.16 -26.35 2.97
N VAL A 6 -9.21 -25.22 2.27
CA VAL A 6 -9.23 -23.89 2.89
C VAL A 6 -10.63 -23.55 3.37
N THR A 7 -10.80 -23.50 4.68
CA THR A 7 -12.06 -23.15 5.33
C THR A 7 -12.26 -21.63 5.46
N GLN A 8 -13.51 -21.23 5.72
CA GLN A 8 -13.83 -19.81 5.99
C GLN A 8 -13.16 -19.31 7.30
N ASP A 9 -13.03 -20.18 8.31
CA ASP A 9 -12.32 -19.85 9.57
C ASP A 9 -10.85 -19.52 9.31
N MET A 10 -10.15 -20.32 8.50
CA MET A 10 -8.77 -20.05 8.12
C MET A 10 -8.62 -18.70 7.41
N ARG A 11 -9.55 -18.38 6.50
CA ARG A 11 -9.56 -17.08 5.81
C ARG A 11 -9.74 -15.93 6.81
N GLN A 12 -10.69 -16.08 7.73
CA GLN A 12 -10.95 -15.06 8.73
C GLN A 12 -9.75 -14.86 9.66
N LYS A 13 -9.11 -15.93 10.13
CA LYS A 13 -7.90 -15.86 10.98
C LYS A 13 -6.74 -15.11 10.28
N ALA A 14 -6.52 -15.33 8.99
CA ALA A 14 -5.50 -14.61 8.23
C ALA A 14 -5.82 -13.10 8.12
N ILE A 15 -7.07 -12.75 7.86
CA ILE A 15 -7.55 -11.36 7.82
C ILE A 15 -7.41 -10.68 9.19
N ASP A 16 -7.83 -11.38 10.26
CA ASP A 16 -7.80 -10.86 11.62
C ASP A 16 -6.38 -10.66 12.13
N TYR A 17 -5.46 -11.54 11.79
CA TYR A 17 -4.04 -11.36 12.12
C TYR A 17 -3.51 -10.05 11.52
N LYS A 18 -3.77 -9.79 10.25
CA LYS A 18 -3.36 -8.53 9.61
C LYS A 18 -4.03 -7.31 10.25
N LYS A 19 -5.35 -7.37 10.45
CA LYS A 19 -6.14 -6.25 10.97
C LYS A 19 -5.83 -5.92 12.43
N ASN A 20 -5.70 -6.96 13.26
CA ASN A 20 -5.67 -6.80 14.72
C ASN A 20 -4.25 -6.84 15.31
N LYS A 21 -3.25 -7.39 14.59
CA LYS A 21 -1.86 -7.48 15.06
C LYS A 21 -0.89 -6.79 14.10
N ALA A 22 -0.60 -7.37 12.95
CA ALA A 22 0.46 -6.87 12.05
C ALA A 22 0.21 -5.46 11.48
N GLY A 23 -1.05 -5.05 11.32
CA GLY A 23 -1.42 -3.69 10.87
C GLY A 23 -1.36 -2.62 11.95
N LYS A 24 -1.21 -3.00 13.23
CA LYS A 24 -1.18 -2.07 14.38
C LYS A 24 0.22 -1.73 14.87
N PHE A 25 1.26 -2.30 14.26
CA PHE A 25 2.64 -1.98 14.61
C PHE A 25 2.90 -0.49 14.37
N MET A 26 3.50 0.18 15.36
CA MET A 26 3.83 1.59 15.26
C MET A 26 4.91 1.80 14.19
N LEU A 27 4.67 2.73 13.26
CA LEU A 27 5.65 3.09 12.25
C LEU A 27 6.57 4.18 12.82
N VAL A 28 7.88 3.92 12.81
CA VAL A 28 8.91 4.81 13.34
C VAL A 28 9.95 5.06 12.25
N GLU A 29 10.38 6.28 12.14
CA GLU A 29 11.52 6.69 11.31
C GLU A 29 12.84 6.34 12.00
N GLY A 30 13.83 5.82 11.27
CA GLY A 30 15.14 5.44 11.82
C GLY A 30 15.79 6.54 12.64
N ALA A 31 15.78 7.79 12.15
CA ALA A 31 16.30 8.95 12.87
C ALA A 31 15.54 9.29 14.18
N LYS A 32 14.39 8.69 14.41
CA LYS A 32 13.53 8.93 15.59
C LYS A 32 13.47 7.76 16.57
N ILE A 33 14.33 6.76 16.41
CA ILE A 33 14.40 5.60 17.32
C ILE A 33 14.46 6.06 18.77
N LYS A 34 15.46 6.88 19.12
CA LYS A 34 15.68 7.37 20.50
C LYS A 34 14.53 8.21 21.05
N ALA A 35 13.73 8.84 20.19
CA ALA A 35 12.61 9.69 20.61
C ALA A 35 11.26 8.93 20.68
N ARG A 36 11.14 7.78 20.02
CA ARG A 36 9.86 7.09 19.83
C ARG A 36 9.83 5.68 20.39
N ILE A 37 10.98 5.04 20.56
CA ILE A 37 11.08 3.69 21.14
C ILE A 37 11.49 3.86 22.60
N SER A 38 10.77 3.17 23.48
CA SER A 38 11.03 3.14 24.91
C SER A 38 11.04 1.71 25.42
N GLY A 39 11.83 1.43 26.44
CA GLY A 39 11.97 0.12 27.06
C GLY A 39 13.41 -0.12 27.53
N GLU A 40 13.62 -1.27 28.17
CA GLU A 40 14.91 -1.72 28.69
C GLU A 40 15.35 -3.07 28.11
N GLN A 41 14.43 -3.82 27.49
CA GLN A 41 14.70 -5.11 26.88
C GLN A 41 13.99 -5.18 25.52
N PHE A 42 14.76 -5.49 24.49
CA PHE A 42 14.26 -5.52 23.13
C PHE A 42 14.65 -6.80 22.41
N CYS A 43 13.70 -7.33 21.63
CA CYS A 43 13.99 -8.25 20.55
C CYS A 43 13.87 -7.47 19.23
N VAL A 44 14.95 -7.42 18.48
CA VAL A 44 15.02 -6.70 17.21
C VAL A 44 15.13 -7.71 16.08
N THR A 45 14.14 -7.75 15.19
CA THR A 45 14.15 -8.64 14.03
C THR A 45 14.40 -7.87 12.76
N ARG A 46 15.11 -8.50 11.81
CA ARG A 46 15.31 -7.95 10.46
C ARG A 46 13.99 -7.96 9.72
N LYS A 47 13.59 -6.82 9.19
CA LYS A 47 12.39 -6.72 8.37
C LYS A 47 12.69 -7.16 6.94
N ILE A 48 11.96 -8.16 6.47
CA ILE A 48 12.06 -8.69 5.10
C ILE A 48 10.98 -8.02 4.24
N ASP A 49 11.35 -7.56 3.05
CA ASP A 49 10.46 -7.00 2.05
C ASP A 49 9.89 -8.13 1.18
N GLY A 50 8.70 -8.58 1.52
CA GLY A 50 8.00 -9.69 0.89
C GLY A 50 6.49 -9.57 1.01
N HIS A 51 5.81 -10.71 1.02
CA HIS A 51 4.37 -10.81 1.20
C HIS A 51 4.03 -11.54 2.50
N LEU A 52 3.31 -10.87 3.41
CA LEU A 52 2.77 -11.50 4.61
C LEU A 52 1.87 -12.67 4.25
N GLN A 53 2.16 -13.84 4.83
CA GLN A 53 1.35 -15.05 4.74
C GLN A 53 1.02 -15.57 6.14
N CYS A 54 -0.18 -16.13 6.31
CA CYS A 54 -0.48 -17.04 7.39
C CYS A 54 -0.37 -18.46 6.83
N VAL A 55 0.54 -19.25 7.37
CA VAL A 55 0.77 -20.64 6.96
C VAL A 55 0.03 -21.56 7.94
N PHE A 56 -0.92 -22.30 7.41
CA PHE A 56 -1.73 -23.29 8.13
C PHE A 56 -1.14 -24.67 7.88
N TYR A 57 -0.96 -25.43 8.93
CA TYR A 57 -0.47 -26.79 8.89
C TYR A 57 -1.39 -27.70 9.68
N ARG A 58 -1.66 -28.90 9.15
CA ARG A 58 -2.33 -29.99 9.88
C ARG A 58 -1.95 -31.35 9.29
N ASP A 59 -1.48 -32.25 10.14
CA ASP A 59 -1.25 -33.68 9.83
C ASP A 59 -0.47 -33.91 8.51
N GLY A 60 0.60 -33.15 8.29
CA GLY A 60 1.49 -33.31 7.13
C GLY A 60 1.09 -32.45 5.90
N ALA A 61 -0.06 -31.80 5.92
CA ALA A 61 -0.49 -30.88 4.87
C ALA A 61 -0.30 -29.42 5.30
N ALA A 62 0.07 -28.56 4.37
CA ALA A 62 0.17 -27.13 4.62
C ALA A 62 -0.45 -26.32 3.47
N VAL A 63 -1.01 -25.15 3.82
CA VAL A 63 -1.53 -24.17 2.89
C VAL A 63 -1.20 -22.78 3.42
N MET A 64 -0.98 -21.80 2.55
CA MET A 64 -0.76 -20.42 2.96
C MET A 64 -1.83 -19.47 2.41
N LEU A 65 -2.26 -18.55 3.25
CA LEU A 65 -3.22 -17.51 2.92
C LEU A 65 -2.58 -16.14 3.11
N ASN A 66 -2.83 -15.25 2.15
CA ASN A 66 -2.40 -13.87 2.29
C ASN A 66 -3.25 -13.10 3.32
N SER A 67 -2.90 -11.86 3.57
CA SER A 67 -3.59 -10.95 4.50
C SER A 67 -5.07 -10.67 4.18
N GLN A 68 -5.58 -11.16 3.05
CA GLN A 68 -6.98 -11.08 2.63
C GLN A 68 -7.70 -12.43 2.68
N GLY A 69 -7.04 -13.45 3.21
CA GLY A 69 -7.57 -14.80 3.25
C GLY A 69 -7.63 -15.48 1.87
N LYS A 70 -6.88 -14.98 0.88
CA LYS A 70 -6.75 -15.63 -0.42
C LYS A 70 -5.61 -16.64 -0.36
N GLU A 71 -5.90 -17.86 -0.81
CA GLU A 71 -4.93 -18.92 -0.94
C GLU A 71 -3.88 -18.59 -2.01
N ARG A 72 -2.62 -18.90 -1.72
CA ARG A 72 -1.56 -18.92 -2.71
C ARG A 72 -1.53 -20.31 -3.33
N ALA A 73 -2.11 -20.41 -4.52
CA ALA A 73 -2.24 -21.68 -5.23
C ALA A 73 -0.92 -22.11 -5.87
N GLY A 74 -0.74 -23.42 -5.96
CA GLY A 74 0.35 -24.09 -6.65
C GLY A 74 1.30 -24.83 -5.72
N GLU A 75 2.09 -25.71 -6.32
CA GLU A 75 3.17 -26.42 -5.61
C GLU A 75 4.30 -25.42 -5.32
N LEU A 76 4.62 -25.27 -4.04
CA LEU A 76 5.62 -24.33 -3.55
C LEU A 76 6.61 -25.07 -2.64
N LYS A 77 7.84 -25.20 -3.09
CA LYS A 77 8.92 -25.89 -2.37
C LYS A 77 9.10 -25.42 -0.93
N CYS A 78 8.99 -24.10 -0.69
CA CYS A 78 9.09 -23.54 0.66
C CYS A 78 7.96 -24.02 1.58
N LEU A 79 6.76 -24.27 1.05
CA LEU A 79 5.61 -24.78 1.82
C LEU A 79 5.77 -26.26 2.15
N ASP A 80 6.32 -27.07 1.22
CA ASP A 80 6.63 -28.48 1.45
C ASP A 80 7.70 -28.63 2.54
N ILE A 81 8.72 -27.78 2.50
CA ILE A 81 9.77 -27.75 3.53
C ILE A 81 9.20 -27.32 4.87
N PHE A 82 8.30 -26.34 4.91
CA PHE A 82 7.59 -25.94 6.12
C PHE A 82 6.82 -27.13 6.71
N ALA A 83 6.02 -27.83 5.90
CA ALA A 83 5.26 -28.99 6.34
C ALA A 83 6.17 -30.11 6.87
N ALA A 84 7.33 -30.36 6.21
CA ALA A 84 8.31 -31.34 6.66
C ALA A 84 8.91 -30.97 8.02
N PHE A 85 9.18 -29.69 8.32
CA PHE A 85 9.62 -29.25 9.64
C PHE A 85 8.56 -29.55 10.70
N MET A 86 7.31 -29.16 10.48
CA MET A 86 6.21 -29.38 11.43
C MET A 86 6.02 -30.88 11.72
N GLY A 87 5.96 -31.71 10.68
CA GLY A 87 5.81 -33.18 10.85
C GLY A 87 6.95 -33.80 11.63
N LYS A 88 8.22 -33.39 11.39
CA LYS A 88 9.39 -33.93 12.12
C LYS A 88 9.43 -33.51 13.58
N LYS A 89 8.84 -32.37 13.92
CA LYS A 89 8.71 -31.91 15.31
C LYS A 89 7.50 -32.49 16.02
N GLY A 90 6.71 -33.35 15.34
CA GLY A 90 5.52 -33.98 15.91
C GLY A 90 4.37 -33.00 16.15
N VAL A 91 4.38 -31.82 15.50
CA VAL A 91 3.30 -30.87 15.56
C VAL A 91 2.09 -31.41 14.82
N LYS A 92 0.91 -31.38 15.43
CA LYS A 92 -0.34 -31.84 14.83
C LYS A 92 -1.00 -30.74 13.98
N SER A 93 -1.02 -29.55 14.52
CA SER A 93 -1.52 -28.37 13.79
C SER A 93 -0.76 -27.10 14.16
N ALA A 94 -0.64 -26.17 13.23
CA ALA A 94 -0.03 -24.86 13.46
C ALA A 94 -0.62 -23.79 12.57
N ILE A 95 -0.64 -22.54 13.07
CA ILE A 95 -0.84 -21.32 12.29
C ILE A 95 0.35 -20.41 12.57
N ILE A 96 1.17 -20.18 11.56
CA ILE A 96 2.41 -19.41 11.70
C ILE A 96 2.37 -18.23 10.70
N ALA A 97 2.66 -17.04 11.19
CA ALA A 97 2.86 -15.89 10.33
C ALA A 97 4.29 -15.86 9.79
N ALA A 98 4.42 -15.72 8.49
CA ALA A 98 5.70 -15.72 7.80
C ALA A 98 5.71 -14.67 6.67
N GLU A 99 6.89 -14.18 6.34
CA GLU A 99 7.08 -13.38 5.14
C GLU A 99 7.47 -14.31 3.99
N LEU A 100 6.70 -14.29 2.89
CA LEU A 100 7.05 -14.97 1.64
C LEU A 100 7.93 -14.01 0.83
N TYR A 101 9.13 -14.45 0.45
CA TYR A 101 10.12 -13.60 -0.22
C TYR A 101 10.98 -14.40 -1.20
N VAL A 102 11.73 -13.71 -2.05
CA VAL A 102 12.78 -14.30 -2.89
C VAL A 102 14.14 -13.89 -2.31
N PRO A 103 14.96 -14.86 -1.83
CA PRO A 103 16.34 -14.55 -1.41
C PRO A 103 17.15 -13.93 -2.56
N ARG A 104 17.95 -12.92 -2.26
CA ARG A 104 18.87 -12.29 -3.21
C ARG A 104 20.32 -12.41 -2.72
N GLU A 105 21.23 -12.71 -3.63
CA GLU A 105 22.65 -12.56 -3.40
C GLU A 105 23.04 -11.10 -3.66
N GLY A 106 23.59 -10.42 -2.65
CA GLY A 106 24.05 -9.04 -2.79
C GLY A 106 22.95 -7.98 -2.85
N GLY A 107 21.98 -8.04 -1.93
CA GLY A 107 20.94 -7.02 -1.82
C GLY A 107 19.73 -7.49 -1.00
N ARG A 108 18.82 -6.57 -0.68
CA ARG A 108 17.59 -6.95 0.04
C ARG A 108 16.59 -7.61 -0.90
N PRO A 109 15.81 -8.59 -0.41
CA PRO A 109 14.59 -9.05 -1.07
C PRO A 109 13.67 -7.88 -1.41
N ARG A 110 12.86 -8.03 -2.46
CA ARG A 110 11.87 -7.05 -2.86
C ARG A 110 10.50 -7.70 -3.03
N CYS A 111 9.45 -7.01 -2.62
CA CYS A 111 8.06 -7.45 -2.78
C CYS A 111 7.71 -7.80 -4.24
N GLY A 112 8.22 -7.03 -5.22
CA GLY A 112 8.03 -7.30 -6.65
C GLY A 112 8.61 -8.65 -7.12
N ASP A 113 9.69 -9.15 -6.50
CA ASP A 113 10.28 -10.44 -6.85
C ASP A 113 9.33 -11.61 -6.54
N VAL A 114 8.59 -11.50 -5.44
CA VAL A 114 7.58 -12.51 -5.06
C VAL A 114 6.50 -12.61 -6.11
N GLN A 115 6.03 -11.46 -6.60
CA GLN A 115 5.00 -11.41 -7.63
C GLN A 115 5.49 -12.04 -8.94
N ALA A 116 6.70 -11.67 -9.37
CA ALA A 116 7.32 -12.25 -10.56
C ALA A 116 7.54 -13.76 -10.42
N ALA A 117 7.97 -14.23 -9.25
CA ALA A 117 8.17 -15.65 -8.98
C ALA A 117 6.85 -16.44 -8.93
N LEU A 118 5.77 -15.86 -8.37
CA LEU A 118 4.44 -16.49 -8.36
C LEU A 118 3.82 -16.60 -9.76
N ALA A 119 4.07 -15.61 -10.62
CA ALA A 119 3.56 -15.58 -11.99
C ALA A 119 4.26 -16.60 -12.93
N ASP A 120 5.53 -16.93 -12.66
CA ASP A 120 6.36 -17.81 -13.46
C ASP A 120 6.60 -19.15 -12.76
N ALA A 121 6.03 -20.23 -13.29
CA ALA A 121 6.15 -21.58 -12.72
C ALA A 121 7.62 -22.00 -12.54
N ALA A 122 8.53 -21.60 -13.44
CA ALA A 122 9.95 -21.93 -13.36
C ALA A 122 10.69 -21.19 -12.23
N LYS A 123 10.13 -20.08 -11.73
CA LYS A 123 10.71 -19.29 -10.64
C LYS A 123 10.10 -19.58 -9.27
N ARG A 124 9.01 -20.33 -9.18
CA ARG A 124 8.35 -20.66 -7.89
C ARG A 124 9.27 -21.33 -6.88
N ASP A 125 10.22 -22.12 -7.36
CA ASP A 125 11.21 -22.80 -6.50
C ASP A 125 12.22 -21.84 -5.86
N THR A 126 12.28 -20.57 -6.28
CA THR A 126 13.11 -19.55 -5.63
C THR A 126 12.46 -18.92 -4.41
N LEU A 127 11.15 -19.13 -4.20
CA LEU A 127 10.41 -18.58 -3.07
C LEU A 127 10.84 -19.22 -1.75
N ALA A 128 10.97 -18.40 -0.72
CA ALA A 128 11.30 -18.77 0.64
C ALA A 128 10.31 -18.19 1.66
N LEU A 129 10.19 -18.83 2.81
CA LEU A 129 9.40 -18.38 3.95
C LEU A 129 10.32 -17.96 5.09
N ALA A 130 10.05 -16.81 5.68
CA ALA A 130 10.67 -16.33 6.91
C ALA A 130 9.62 -16.26 8.02
N PRO A 131 9.43 -17.31 8.82
CA PRO A 131 8.55 -17.31 9.99
C PRO A 131 8.99 -16.25 11.01
N PHE A 132 8.00 -15.50 11.54
CA PHE A 132 8.29 -14.47 12.54
C PHE A 132 7.29 -14.42 13.70
N ASP A 133 6.15 -15.14 13.61
CA ASP A 133 5.18 -15.17 14.71
C ASP A 133 4.41 -16.50 14.71
N ILE A 134 3.98 -16.95 15.89
CA ILE A 134 3.15 -18.13 16.08
C ILE A 134 1.78 -17.68 16.55
N ILE A 135 0.74 -18.03 15.80
CA ILE A 135 -0.64 -17.67 16.11
C ILE A 135 -1.29 -18.79 16.92
N GLU A 136 -1.18 -20.03 16.42
CA GLU A 136 -1.72 -21.24 17.07
C GLU A 136 -0.72 -22.40 16.95
N LEU A 137 -0.70 -23.27 17.94
CA LEU A 137 0.05 -24.52 17.93
C LEU A 137 -0.77 -25.61 18.60
N ASP A 138 -0.92 -26.77 17.94
CA ASP A 138 -1.71 -27.93 18.40
C ASP A 138 -3.13 -27.52 18.86
N ASP A 139 -3.83 -26.76 17.98
CA ASP A 139 -5.19 -26.26 18.17
C ASP A 139 -5.37 -25.30 19.36
N GLN A 140 -4.28 -24.77 19.90
CA GLN A 140 -4.32 -23.77 20.97
C GLN A 140 -3.66 -22.47 20.53
N PRO A 141 -4.23 -21.29 20.93
CA PRO A 141 -3.55 -20.02 20.76
C PRO A 141 -2.17 -20.04 21.39
N PHE A 142 -1.15 -19.62 20.67
CA PHE A 142 0.20 -19.53 21.22
C PHE A 142 0.33 -18.21 21.99
N VAL A 143 0.38 -18.33 23.33
CA VAL A 143 0.49 -17.17 24.21
C VAL A 143 1.88 -17.15 24.82
N ALA A 144 2.65 -16.09 24.54
CA ALA A 144 3.96 -15.82 25.11
C ALA A 144 3.94 -14.53 25.94
N ALA A 145 4.71 -14.46 27.01
CA ALA A 145 4.86 -13.24 27.78
C ALA A 145 5.67 -12.19 27.01
N HIS A 146 6.75 -12.63 26.36
CA HIS A 146 7.65 -11.80 25.59
C HIS A 146 7.97 -12.44 24.23
N TYR A 147 8.52 -11.64 23.30
CA TYR A 147 8.79 -12.10 21.93
C TYR A 147 9.97 -13.10 21.86
N ASP A 148 10.91 -13.05 22.77
CA ASP A 148 11.99 -14.04 22.88
C ASP A 148 11.48 -15.48 23.05
N GLU A 149 10.37 -15.70 23.76
CA GLU A 149 9.70 -16.97 23.88
C GLU A 149 9.11 -17.44 22.53
N VAL A 150 8.48 -16.50 21.78
CA VAL A 150 7.99 -16.76 20.40
C VAL A 150 9.15 -17.16 19.51
N TYR A 151 10.25 -16.40 19.57
CA TYR A 151 11.42 -16.64 18.74
C TYR A 151 12.15 -17.94 19.11
N ALA A 152 12.26 -18.24 20.40
CA ALA A 152 12.82 -19.50 20.86
C ALA A 152 12.01 -20.70 20.32
N LYS A 153 10.67 -20.60 20.35
CA LYS A 153 9.81 -21.65 19.80
C LYS A 153 9.91 -21.74 18.27
N LEU A 154 9.98 -20.62 17.56
CA LEU A 154 10.24 -20.61 16.12
C LEU A 154 11.59 -21.29 15.80
N THR A 155 12.64 -20.96 16.55
CA THR A 155 13.97 -21.55 16.37
C THR A 155 13.94 -23.06 16.64
N GLU A 156 13.22 -23.51 17.66
CA GLU A 156 13.00 -24.95 17.95
C GLU A 156 12.29 -25.65 16.78
N LEU A 157 11.18 -25.08 16.29
CA LEU A 157 10.37 -25.66 15.22
C LEU A 157 11.14 -25.76 13.90
N PHE A 158 11.92 -24.76 13.56
CA PHE A 158 12.69 -24.68 12.31
C PHE A 158 14.17 -25.00 12.48
N SER A 159 14.59 -25.52 13.66
CA SER A 159 15.95 -26.01 13.86
C SER A 159 16.18 -27.29 13.04
N LEU A 160 17.39 -27.41 12.52
CA LEU A 160 17.80 -28.50 11.64
C LEU A 160 17.47 -29.88 12.19
N VAL A 161 16.73 -30.63 11.40
CA VAL A 161 16.71 -32.08 11.40
C VAL A 161 17.24 -32.53 10.03
N SER A 162 18.23 -33.41 9.96
CA SER A 162 18.72 -33.95 8.69
C SER A 162 17.57 -34.57 7.90
N VAL A 163 17.25 -33.99 6.75
CA VAL A 163 16.29 -34.54 5.80
C VAL A 163 17.05 -35.48 4.87
N THR A 164 16.68 -36.73 4.84
CA THR A 164 17.09 -37.68 3.80
C THR A 164 16.08 -37.53 2.65
N GLU A 165 16.52 -37.12 1.47
CA GLU A 165 15.69 -37.27 0.27
C GLU A 165 15.49 -38.74 -0.08
N ASN A 166 14.37 -39.05 -0.74
CA ASN A 166 13.98 -40.41 -1.10
C ASN A 166 14.95 -41.13 -2.08
N ASP A 167 16.00 -40.48 -2.54
CA ASP A 167 17.01 -41.02 -3.48
C ASP A 167 18.32 -41.43 -2.77
N GLY A 168 18.34 -41.46 -1.44
CA GLY A 168 19.50 -41.87 -0.67
C GLY A 168 20.64 -40.85 -0.56
N ARG A 169 20.52 -39.66 -1.11
CA ARG A 169 21.48 -38.57 -0.93
C ARG A 169 21.27 -37.85 0.39
N LYS A 170 22.26 -37.91 1.27
CA LYS A 170 22.32 -37.10 2.49
C LYS A 170 22.53 -35.67 2.13
N LEU A 171 21.47 -34.87 2.13
CA LEU A 171 21.60 -33.39 2.13
C LEU A 171 22.27 -32.98 3.46
N LYS A 172 23.51 -32.54 3.37
CA LYS A 172 24.25 -31.94 4.46
C LYS A 172 23.76 -30.50 4.60
N MET A 173 22.62 -30.31 5.29
CA MET A 173 22.08 -28.99 5.56
C MET A 173 22.84 -28.35 6.73
N THR A 174 23.69 -27.40 6.40
CA THR A 174 24.31 -26.50 7.37
C THR A 174 23.38 -25.34 7.62
N LYS A 175 22.88 -25.21 8.87
CA LYS A 175 22.02 -24.11 9.40
C LYS A 175 20.78 -23.81 8.57
N SER A 176 19.60 -24.12 9.08
CA SER A 176 18.25 -23.82 8.58
C SER A 176 18.09 -23.80 7.04
N SER A 177 17.11 -24.50 6.50
CA SER A 177 16.84 -24.49 5.06
C SER A 177 16.75 -23.06 4.55
N SER A 178 17.51 -22.69 3.51
CA SER A 178 17.44 -21.38 2.87
C SER A 178 16.02 -21.03 2.37
N PHE A 179 15.11 -22.03 2.30
CA PHE A 179 13.72 -21.86 1.86
C PHE A 179 12.70 -21.70 3.00
N CYS A 180 13.07 -21.99 4.24
CA CYS A 180 12.21 -21.79 5.40
C CYS A 180 13.05 -21.59 6.66
N CYS A 181 13.28 -20.34 7.04
CA CYS A 181 14.13 -19.95 8.16
C CYS A 181 13.48 -18.78 8.91
N PRO A 182 13.37 -18.83 10.26
CA PRO A 182 12.92 -17.68 11.03
C PRO A 182 13.71 -16.42 10.68
N VAL A 183 13.05 -15.27 10.76
CA VAL A 183 13.72 -13.98 10.58
C VAL A 183 14.93 -13.85 11.51
N GLU A 184 16.00 -13.17 11.04
CA GLU A 184 17.14 -12.89 11.91
C GLU A 184 16.72 -12.01 13.09
N MET A 185 17.18 -12.35 14.30
CA MET A 185 16.86 -11.61 15.53
C MET A 185 18.11 -11.37 16.35
N ARG A 186 18.21 -10.18 16.95
CA ARG A 186 19.16 -9.83 18.00
C ARG A 186 18.40 -9.28 19.20
N THR A 187 18.96 -9.48 20.39
CA THR A 187 18.50 -8.81 21.61
C THR A 187 19.24 -7.50 21.78
N ALA A 188 18.61 -6.52 22.41
CA ALA A 188 19.22 -5.26 22.81
C ALA A 188 18.77 -4.89 24.23
N ALA A 189 19.69 -4.38 25.06
CA ALA A 189 19.45 -3.99 26.43
C ALA A 189 19.23 -2.48 26.58
N SER A 190 19.27 -1.73 25.49
CA SER A 190 19.05 -0.30 25.46
C SER A 190 18.56 0.18 24.09
N VAL A 191 17.94 1.37 24.07
CA VAL A 191 17.56 2.04 22.81
C VAL A 191 18.78 2.38 21.95
N ASP A 192 19.93 2.63 22.56
CA ASP A 192 21.18 2.88 21.82
C ASP A 192 21.66 1.62 21.07
N GLU A 193 21.53 0.44 21.66
CA GLU A 193 21.81 -0.82 20.96
C GLU A 193 20.79 -1.11 19.83
N VAL A 194 19.51 -0.75 20.02
CA VAL A 194 18.51 -0.80 18.94
C VAL A 194 18.93 0.09 17.77
N GLN A 195 19.42 1.32 18.06
CA GLN A 195 19.94 2.24 17.06
C GLN A 195 21.15 1.65 16.31
N GLN A 196 22.10 1.03 17.03
CA GLN A 196 23.26 0.39 16.42
C GLN A 196 22.87 -0.77 15.49
N ILE A 197 21.92 -1.62 15.90
CA ILE A 197 21.40 -2.70 15.05
C ILE A 197 20.72 -2.13 13.79
N TYR A 198 19.99 -1.03 13.92
CA TYR A 198 19.37 -0.35 12.79
C TYR A 198 20.45 0.19 11.81
N GLU A 199 21.45 0.88 12.30
CA GLU A 199 22.55 1.42 11.48
C GLU A 199 23.29 0.29 10.74
N GLU A 200 23.60 -0.81 11.43
CA GLU A 200 24.25 -1.96 10.82
C GLU A 200 23.39 -2.61 9.75
N TRP A 201 22.16 -2.99 10.08
CA TRP A 201 21.31 -3.76 9.16
C TRP A 201 20.68 -2.93 8.05
N VAL A 202 20.25 -1.70 8.36
CA VAL A 202 19.51 -0.87 7.39
C VAL A 202 20.45 0.04 6.61
N GLU A 203 21.32 0.79 7.29
CA GLU A 203 22.21 1.74 6.63
C GLU A 203 23.46 1.04 6.06
N GLY A 204 24.00 0.03 6.77
CA GLY A 204 25.18 -0.71 6.33
C GLY A 204 24.87 -1.80 5.31
N GLU A 205 23.87 -2.65 5.57
CA GLU A 205 23.55 -3.83 4.74
C GLU A 205 22.33 -3.61 3.82
N GLY A 206 21.64 -2.46 3.91
CA GLY A 206 20.52 -2.10 3.05
C GLY A 206 19.24 -2.89 3.30
N ALA A 207 19.01 -3.38 4.53
CA ALA A 207 17.76 -4.02 4.90
C ALA A 207 16.58 -3.04 4.75
N GLU A 208 15.36 -3.54 4.56
CA GLU A 208 14.14 -2.71 4.46
C GLU A 208 13.87 -1.91 5.74
N GLY A 209 14.27 -2.46 6.89
CA GLY A 209 14.02 -1.92 8.20
C GLY A 209 14.27 -2.97 9.28
N ILE A 210 13.82 -2.64 10.48
CA ILE A 210 13.78 -3.56 11.62
C ILE A 210 12.39 -3.58 12.25
N VAL A 211 12.05 -4.66 12.95
CA VAL A 211 10.89 -4.73 13.83
C VAL A 211 11.37 -4.89 15.25
N VAL A 212 10.99 -3.96 16.12
CA VAL A 212 11.41 -3.90 17.52
C VAL A 212 10.25 -4.29 18.41
N HIS A 213 10.44 -5.32 19.22
CA HIS A 213 9.53 -5.78 20.26
C HIS A 213 10.13 -5.42 21.61
N ASN A 214 9.42 -4.71 22.47
CA ASN A 214 9.87 -4.41 23.82
C ASN A 214 9.17 -5.29 24.88
N GLU A 215 9.62 -5.20 26.12
CA GLU A 215 9.07 -5.95 27.26
C GLU A 215 7.60 -5.61 27.56
N ASN A 216 7.13 -4.45 27.12
CA ASN A 216 5.74 -3.99 27.29
C ASN A 216 4.81 -4.44 26.14
N ARG A 217 5.28 -5.36 25.27
CA ARG A 217 4.58 -5.87 24.09
C ARG A 217 4.26 -4.80 23.04
N LEU A 218 4.93 -3.66 23.08
CA LEU A 218 4.85 -2.68 22.00
C LEU A 218 5.71 -3.15 20.83
N ILE A 219 5.17 -3.04 19.64
CA ILE A 219 5.85 -3.45 18.41
C ILE A 219 5.99 -2.25 17.49
N SER A 220 7.22 -1.97 17.11
CA SER A 220 7.56 -0.86 16.22
C SER A 220 8.22 -1.38 14.94
N LYS A 221 7.73 -0.91 13.79
CA LYS A 221 8.40 -1.05 12.50
C LYS A 221 9.26 0.18 12.27
N VAL A 222 10.55 0.01 12.22
CA VAL A 222 11.50 1.09 11.99
C VAL A 222 11.99 1.01 10.55
N LYS A 223 11.80 2.09 9.79
CA LYS A 223 12.21 2.19 8.39
C LYS A 223 13.02 3.46 8.12
N PRO A 224 13.91 3.46 7.10
CA PRO A 224 14.51 4.68 6.62
C PRO A 224 13.46 5.61 6.03
N ARG A 225 13.75 6.91 5.99
CA ARG A 225 13.02 7.86 5.18
C ARG A 225 13.65 7.96 3.80
N HIS A 226 12.81 8.13 2.81
CA HIS A 226 13.25 8.35 1.44
C HIS A 226 12.89 9.78 1.05
N SER A 227 13.87 10.53 0.52
CA SER A 227 13.66 11.87 -0.01
C SER A 227 13.24 11.81 -1.47
N ILE A 228 12.25 12.60 -1.85
CA ILE A 228 11.67 12.70 -3.19
C ILE A 228 11.52 14.17 -3.53
N ASP A 229 12.16 14.62 -4.60
CA ASP A 229 11.90 15.92 -5.18
C ASP A 229 10.64 15.85 -6.05
N ALA A 230 9.67 16.66 -5.73
CA ALA A 230 8.35 16.65 -6.37
C ALA A 230 7.92 18.04 -6.81
N VAL A 231 7.29 18.13 -7.98
CA VAL A 231 6.69 19.37 -8.43
C VAL A 231 5.29 19.52 -7.81
N VAL A 232 4.98 20.76 -7.40
CA VAL A 232 3.63 21.12 -6.94
C VAL A 232 2.75 21.38 -8.17
N VAL A 233 1.63 20.64 -8.25
CA VAL A 233 0.66 20.79 -9.35
C VAL A 233 -0.66 21.41 -8.89
N GLY A 234 -0.88 21.49 -7.59
CA GLY A 234 -2.05 22.14 -7.00
C GLY A 234 -1.94 22.25 -5.49
N TYR A 235 -2.79 23.05 -4.88
CA TYR A 235 -2.81 23.25 -3.44
C TYR A 235 -4.22 23.56 -2.93
N SER A 236 -4.44 23.30 -1.65
CA SER A 236 -5.62 23.77 -0.91
C SER A 236 -5.19 24.59 0.30
N THR A 237 -6.04 25.50 0.76
CA THR A 237 -5.74 26.42 1.86
C THR A 237 -6.71 26.32 3.02
N THR A 238 -6.26 26.83 4.15
CA THR A 238 -7.06 27.20 5.32
C THR A 238 -6.77 28.66 5.67
N GLU A 239 -7.33 29.16 6.73
CA GLU A 239 -7.01 30.51 7.27
C GLU A 239 -5.52 30.68 7.65
N ARG A 240 -4.78 29.56 7.82
CA ARG A 240 -3.35 29.53 8.16
C ARG A 240 -2.42 29.35 6.96
N GLY A 241 -2.91 29.48 5.73
CA GLY A 241 -2.14 29.24 4.51
C GLY A 241 -2.35 27.84 3.94
N ILE A 242 -1.29 27.23 3.38
CA ILE A 242 -1.35 25.90 2.77
C ILE A 242 -1.89 24.88 3.76
N ARG A 243 -2.96 24.22 3.35
CA ARG A 243 -3.47 23.03 4.01
C ARG A 243 -2.81 21.78 3.48
N ASP A 244 -2.72 21.69 2.14
CA ASP A 244 -2.23 20.52 1.45
C ASP A 244 -1.73 20.89 0.06
N VAL A 245 -0.71 20.21 -0.43
CA VAL A 245 -0.17 20.33 -1.79
C VAL A 245 -0.29 19.03 -2.53
N LEU A 246 -0.61 19.09 -3.83
CA LEU A 246 -0.58 17.95 -4.74
C LEU A 246 0.81 17.85 -5.36
N LEU A 247 1.36 16.65 -5.36
CA LEU A 247 2.74 16.36 -5.72
C LEU A 247 2.80 15.41 -6.91
N ALA A 248 3.67 15.74 -7.86
CA ALA A 248 3.90 14.92 -9.04
C ALA A 248 5.39 14.74 -9.33
N VAL A 249 5.72 13.66 -10.02
CA VAL A 249 7.01 13.41 -10.68
C VAL A 249 6.82 13.49 -12.18
N ARG A 250 7.91 13.65 -12.94
CA ARG A 250 7.86 13.83 -14.39
C ARG A 250 8.39 12.60 -15.12
N HIS A 251 7.66 12.19 -16.14
CA HIS A 251 8.05 11.15 -17.11
C HIS A 251 8.98 11.72 -18.19
N GLU A 252 9.69 10.84 -18.88
CA GLU A 252 10.61 11.23 -19.97
C GLU A 252 9.90 11.91 -21.14
N ASP A 253 8.63 11.55 -21.41
CA ASP A 253 7.78 12.19 -22.42
C ASP A 253 7.25 13.57 -22.00
N GLY A 254 7.56 13.99 -20.77
CA GLY A 254 7.16 15.28 -20.22
C GLY A 254 5.83 15.28 -19.47
N ALA A 255 5.11 14.15 -19.42
CA ALA A 255 3.90 14.02 -18.61
C ALA A 255 4.22 14.02 -17.11
N TYR A 256 3.25 14.37 -16.28
CA TYR A 256 3.37 14.45 -14.83
C TYR A 256 2.50 13.37 -14.18
N GLN A 257 3.11 12.50 -13.39
CA GLN A 257 2.40 11.50 -12.60
C GLN A 257 2.25 11.98 -11.17
N MET A 258 1.01 12.21 -10.75
CA MET A 258 0.71 12.50 -9.35
C MET A 258 0.95 11.25 -8.51
N PHE A 259 1.61 11.39 -7.34
CA PHE A 259 1.88 10.24 -6.47
C PHE A 259 1.47 10.45 -5.02
N GLY A 260 1.18 11.68 -4.62
CA GLY A 260 0.81 11.97 -3.25
C GLY A 260 0.37 13.40 -3.02
N HIS A 261 0.04 13.67 -1.78
CA HIS A 261 -0.30 14.99 -1.30
C HIS A 261 0.10 15.09 0.18
N GLY A 262 0.38 16.29 0.67
CA GLY A 262 0.71 16.51 2.08
C GLY A 262 1.33 17.88 2.33
N SER A 263 1.34 18.26 3.61
CA SER A 263 1.97 19.49 4.09
C SER A 263 2.46 19.34 5.54
N THR A 264 2.48 18.10 6.06
CA THR A 264 3.05 17.81 7.37
C THR A 264 4.52 18.26 7.39
N GLY A 265 4.96 18.87 8.50
CA GLY A 265 6.34 19.38 8.64
C GLY A 265 6.52 20.87 8.30
N MET A 266 5.59 21.49 7.58
CA MET A 266 5.61 22.94 7.36
C MET A 266 5.25 23.71 8.62
N THR A 267 5.98 24.78 8.92
CA THR A 267 5.59 25.79 9.93
C THR A 267 4.44 26.66 9.41
N ASP A 268 3.78 27.41 10.28
CA ASP A 268 2.69 28.31 9.86
C ASP A 268 3.22 29.42 8.93
N GLU A 269 4.44 29.91 9.15
CA GLU A 269 5.11 30.89 8.28
C GLU A 269 5.34 30.29 6.89
N GLN A 270 5.91 29.09 6.80
CA GLN A 270 6.15 28.41 5.53
C GLN A 270 4.84 28.13 4.77
N ARG A 271 3.76 27.82 5.49
CA ARG A 271 2.43 27.64 4.90
C ARG A 271 1.89 28.93 4.29
N ALA A 272 2.05 30.05 4.98
CA ALA A 272 1.59 31.36 4.49
C ALA A 272 2.41 31.80 3.27
N GLU A 273 3.74 31.76 3.34
CA GLU A 273 4.64 32.14 2.25
C GLU A 273 4.43 31.28 1.00
N LEU A 274 4.31 29.96 1.16
CA LEU A 274 4.07 29.07 0.03
C LEU A 274 2.68 29.31 -0.59
N ALA A 275 1.65 29.61 0.23
CA ALA A 275 0.31 29.94 -0.27
C ALA A 275 0.33 31.20 -1.13
N GLU A 276 1.01 32.25 -0.71
CA GLU A 276 1.15 33.51 -1.46
C GLU A 276 1.81 33.24 -2.82
N ARG A 277 2.92 32.50 -2.83
CA ARG A 277 3.64 32.21 -4.07
C ARG A 277 2.86 31.31 -5.02
N LEU A 278 2.19 30.29 -4.51
CA LEU A 278 1.38 29.40 -5.35
C LEU A 278 0.14 30.11 -5.89
N SER A 279 -0.43 31.08 -5.14
CA SER A 279 -1.58 31.86 -5.62
C SER A 279 -1.23 32.70 -6.86
N ALA A 280 -0.01 33.22 -6.94
CA ALA A 280 0.49 33.96 -8.11
C ALA A 280 0.71 33.06 -9.35
N LYS A 281 0.72 31.72 -9.17
CA LYS A 281 0.93 30.73 -10.23
C LYS A 281 -0.34 29.95 -10.57
N HIS A 282 -1.50 30.41 -10.10
CA HIS A 282 -2.78 29.78 -10.38
C HIS A 282 -3.06 29.70 -11.88
N VAL A 283 -3.58 28.56 -12.33
CA VAL A 283 -3.98 28.33 -13.72
C VAL A 283 -5.41 27.78 -13.77
N GLU A 284 -6.18 28.28 -14.73
CA GLU A 284 -7.44 27.63 -15.11
C GLU A 284 -7.14 26.25 -15.66
N SER A 285 -7.87 25.22 -15.23
CA SER A 285 -7.52 23.84 -15.50
C SER A 285 -8.74 22.99 -15.85
N GLN A 286 -8.61 22.11 -16.84
CA GLN A 286 -9.63 21.12 -17.19
C GLN A 286 -9.66 19.98 -16.16
N TYR A 287 -8.55 19.70 -15.48
CA TYR A 287 -8.44 18.71 -14.44
C TYR A 287 -8.46 19.37 -13.07
N ILE A 288 -9.47 19.04 -12.27
CA ILE A 288 -9.63 19.53 -10.89
C ILE A 288 -9.87 18.37 -9.96
N LEU A 289 -9.10 18.32 -8.88
CA LEU A 289 -9.31 17.41 -7.76
C LEU A 289 -9.95 18.14 -6.57
N SER A 290 -10.60 17.38 -5.72
CA SER A 290 -11.02 17.85 -4.40
C SER A 290 -10.46 16.95 -3.31
N ASP A 291 -10.19 17.56 -2.16
CA ASP A 291 -9.78 16.84 -0.97
C ASP A 291 -10.92 15.99 -0.37
N SER A 292 -10.62 15.24 0.70
CA SER A 292 -11.61 14.40 1.40
C SER A 292 -12.82 15.18 1.97
N ARG A 293 -12.71 16.51 2.10
CA ARG A 293 -13.80 17.40 2.55
C ARG A 293 -14.59 17.99 1.40
N GLY A 294 -14.21 17.71 0.14
CA GLY A 294 -14.83 18.26 -1.04
C GLY A 294 -14.35 19.66 -1.40
N ILE A 295 -13.26 20.16 -0.79
CA ILE A 295 -12.63 21.42 -1.17
C ILE A 295 -11.78 21.17 -2.41
N ALA A 296 -12.04 21.94 -3.48
CA ALA A 296 -11.27 21.85 -4.71
C ALA A 296 -9.84 22.37 -4.48
N TYR A 297 -8.87 21.64 -5.03
CA TYR A 297 -7.50 22.14 -5.14
C TYR A 297 -7.45 23.23 -6.20
N GLN A 298 -6.72 24.29 -5.90
CA GLN A 298 -6.34 25.31 -6.88
C GLN A 298 -5.12 24.77 -7.64
N MET A 299 -5.27 24.61 -8.95
CA MET A 299 -4.20 24.10 -9.80
C MET A 299 -3.21 25.21 -10.13
N VAL A 300 -1.92 24.87 -10.22
CA VAL A 300 -0.85 25.84 -10.45
C VAL A 300 0.07 25.40 -11.58
N ALA A 301 0.75 26.36 -12.21
CA ALA A 301 1.82 26.05 -13.16
C ALA A 301 2.93 25.21 -12.47
N PRO A 302 3.52 24.22 -13.17
CA PRO A 302 4.51 23.31 -12.58
C PRO A 302 5.88 23.99 -12.45
N GLU A 303 6.01 24.93 -11.52
CA GLU A 303 7.24 25.72 -11.35
C GLU A 303 7.90 25.55 -9.97
N VAL A 304 7.16 25.07 -8.98
CA VAL A 304 7.66 24.92 -7.61
C VAL A 304 8.03 23.48 -7.34
N VAL A 305 9.27 23.24 -6.93
CA VAL A 305 9.79 21.92 -6.53
C VAL A 305 9.97 21.89 -5.02
N LEU A 306 9.43 20.85 -4.39
CA LEU A 306 9.57 20.58 -2.95
C LEU A 306 10.33 19.28 -2.74
N GLU A 307 11.20 19.26 -1.74
CA GLU A 307 11.75 18.04 -1.19
C GLU A 307 10.80 17.50 -0.14
N MET A 308 10.34 16.27 -0.38
CA MET A 308 9.41 15.57 0.48
C MET A 308 10.03 14.28 0.97
N SER A 309 9.92 13.98 2.23
CA SER A 309 10.31 12.68 2.78
C SER A 309 9.11 11.76 2.93
N VAL A 310 9.27 10.48 2.62
CA VAL A 310 8.26 9.45 2.82
C VAL A 310 8.82 8.29 3.64
N LEU A 311 8.00 7.70 4.51
CA LEU A 311 8.37 6.48 5.24
C LEU A 311 8.12 5.22 4.42
N GLU A 312 7.09 5.24 3.57
CA GLU A 312 6.75 4.09 2.75
C GLU A 312 6.04 4.52 1.46
N LEU A 313 6.41 3.87 0.36
CA LEU A 313 5.67 3.87 -0.89
C LEU A 313 5.01 2.49 -1.06
N VAL A 314 3.72 2.48 -1.36
CA VAL A 314 2.93 1.25 -1.49
C VAL A 314 2.38 1.16 -2.90
N ALA A 315 2.88 0.19 -3.69
CA ALA A 315 2.46 -0.04 -5.07
C ALA A 315 1.19 -0.90 -5.19
N ARG A 316 0.80 -1.63 -4.14
CA ARG A 316 -0.37 -2.50 -4.16
C ARG A 316 -1.30 -2.21 -2.98
N GLY A 317 -2.59 -2.28 -3.25
CA GLY A 317 -3.63 -2.16 -2.23
C GLY A 317 -3.72 -3.40 -1.34
N ASN A 318 -4.56 -3.31 -0.30
CA ASN A 318 -4.88 -4.47 0.53
C ASN A 318 -5.61 -5.58 -0.25
N ASP A 319 -6.19 -5.26 -1.39
CA ASP A 319 -6.85 -6.18 -2.33
C ASP A 319 -5.89 -6.75 -3.39
N ASP A 320 -4.57 -6.58 -3.19
CA ASP A 320 -3.48 -7.00 -4.07
C ASP A 320 -3.52 -6.36 -5.48
N LYS A 321 -4.41 -5.38 -5.69
CA LYS A 321 -4.45 -4.63 -6.94
C LYS A 321 -3.35 -3.59 -6.99
N VAL A 322 -2.78 -3.42 -8.17
CA VAL A 322 -1.80 -2.35 -8.44
C VAL A 322 -2.45 -1.00 -8.18
N LYS A 323 -1.79 -0.15 -7.42
CA LYS A 323 -2.19 1.25 -7.24
C LYS A 323 -2.03 1.98 -8.56
N THR A 324 -2.94 2.89 -8.82
CA THR A 324 -2.87 3.74 -10.00
C THR A 324 -2.85 5.21 -9.59
N ASN A 325 -2.09 5.99 -10.35
CA ASN A 325 -1.99 7.43 -10.16
C ASN A 325 -2.44 8.17 -11.43
N PRO A 326 -3.02 9.38 -11.30
CA PRO A 326 -3.32 10.22 -12.46
C PRO A 326 -2.04 10.61 -13.21
N LEU A 327 -2.06 10.44 -14.52
CA LEU A 327 -1.08 10.98 -15.45
C LEU A 327 -1.65 12.25 -16.10
N LEU A 328 -0.93 13.35 -16.00
CA LEU A 328 -1.37 14.66 -16.41
C LEU A 328 -0.44 15.24 -17.47
N ALA A 329 -1.00 15.96 -18.44
CA ALA A 329 -0.27 16.89 -19.29
C ALA A 329 -0.53 18.32 -18.82
N TYR A 330 0.45 19.19 -18.98
CA TYR A 330 0.33 20.61 -18.74
C TYR A 330 0.46 21.39 -20.05
N ASP A 331 -0.46 22.33 -20.25
CA ASP A 331 -0.47 23.26 -21.37
C ASP A 331 -0.70 24.67 -20.83
N GLU A 332 0.06 25.66 -21.27
CA GLU A 332 -0.03 27.02 -20.73
C GLU A 332 -1.40 27.67 -20.95
N ALA A 333 -2.11 27.32 -22.03
CA ALA A 333 -3.41 27.86 -22.36
C ALA A 333 -4.59 27.10 -21.76
N LYS A 334 -4.42 25.78 -21.50
CA LYS A 334 -5.50 24.86 -21.06
C LYS A 334 -5.33 24.39 -19.61
N GLY A 335 -4.18 24.68 -18.99
CA GLY A 335 -3.80 24.16 -17.70
C GLY A 335 -3.58 22.65 -17.72
N TRP A 336 -3.99 21.97 -16.66
CA TRP A 336 -3.81 20.54 -16.48
C TRP A 336 -4.91 19.73 -17.15
N MET A 337 -4.50 18.72 -17.88
CA MET A 337 -5.37 17.78 -18.59
C MET A 337 -5.01 16.36 -18.18
N MET A 338 -6.00 15.55 -17.80
CA MET A 338 -5.79 14.16 -17.46
C MET A 338 -5.62 13.32 -18.73
N GLN A 339 -4.49 12.61 -18.83
CA GLN A 339 -4.22 11.67 -19.92
C GLN A 339 -4.71 10.25 -19.60
N GLY A 340 -4.70 9.86 -18.31
CA GLY A 340 -5.15 8.55 -17.87
C GLY A 340 -4.75 8.22 -16.45
N MET A 341 -4.92 6.94 -16.09
CA MET A 341 -4.43 6.36 -14.86
C MET A 341 -3.32 5.37 -15.21
N VAL A 342 -2.18 5.52 -14.55
CA VAL A 342 -1.02 4.64 -14.75
C VAL A 342 -0.67 3.91 -13.46
N PRO A 343 0.03 2.76 -13.51
CA PRO A 343 0.57 2.12 -12.33
C PRO A 343 1.38 3.12 -11.51
N GLY A 344 1.27 3.02 -10.19
CA GLY A 344 1.91 4.00 -9.33
C GLY A 344 1.87 3.59 -7.86
N VAL A 345 1.98 4.56 -6.98
CA VAL A 345 2.12 4.35 -5.54
C VAL A 345 1.16 5.22 -4.74
N SER A 346 0.91 4.81 -3.51
CA SER A 346 0.42 5.68 -2.45
C SER A 346 1.52 5.90 -1.41
N THR A 347 1.56 7.09 -0.81
CA THR A 347 2.56 7.48 0.19
C THR A 347 2.06 7.24 1.60
N GLN A 348 2.97 6.85 2.52
CA GLN A 348 2.71 6.83 3.94
C GLN A 348 3.76 7.69 4.66
N GLY A 349 3.32 8.49 5.63
CA GLY A 349 4.19 9.34 6.43
C GLY A 349 4.92 10.41 5.61
N ILE A 350 4.25 10.97 4.59
CA ILE A 350 4.82 12.05 3.79
C ILE A 350 4.99 13.32 4.63
N THR A 351 6.15 13.97 4.52
CA THR A 351 6.53 15.16 5.28
C THR A 351 7.29 16.12 4.37
N PHE A 352 7.01 17.38 4.49
CA PHE A 352 7.77 18.44 3.84
C PHE A 352 9.12 18.63 4.55
N ASP A 353 10.21 18.65 3.81
CA ASP A 353 11.54 18.95 4.32
C ASP A 353 11.95 20.39 3.98
N ARG A 354 11.90 20.75 2.71
CA ARG A 354 12.23 22.11 2.25
C ARG A 354 11.74 22.36 0.81
N GLU A 355 11.80 23.58 0.40
CA GLU A 355 11.70 23.94 -1.01
C GLU A 355 13.05 23.81 -1.71
N ARG A 356 13.00 23.39 -2.95
CA ARG A 356 14.16 23.19 -3.82
C ARG A 356 14.24 24.32 -4.86
N THR A 357 14.70 25.49 -4.41
CA THR A 357 14.92 26.64 -5.29
C THR A 357 16.08 26.44 -6.28
N ASP A 358 16.92 25.44 -6.03
CA ASP A 358 18.04 24.99 -6.86
C ASP A 358 17.62 24.00 -7.96
N LYS A 359 16.34 23.55 -8.00
CA LYS A 359 15.80 22.58 -8.95
C LYS A 359 14.68 23.14 -9.79
N GLN A 360 14.50 22.52 -10.96
CA GLN A 360 13.46 22.84 -11.92
C GLN A 360 12.56 21.63 -12.15
N PRO A 361 11.32 21.80 -12.62
CA PRO A 361 10.39 20.69 -12.92
C PRO A 361 10.80 19.95 -14.19
N THR A 362 12.06 19.53 -14.28
CA THR A 362 12.62 18.78 -15.41
C THR A 362 12.55 17.27 -15.16
N VAL A 363 12.68 16.49 -16.21
CA VAL A 363 12.77 15.02 -16.10
C VAL A 363 14.02 14.55 -15.32
N THR A 364 15.01 15.40 -15.14
CA THR A 364 16.20 15.08 -14.36
C THR A 364 16.00 15.34 -12.87
N ASP A 365 15.36 16.45 -12.51
CA ASP A 365 15.24 16.89 -11.13
C ASP A 365 14.06 16.23 -10.40
N VAL A 366 12.93 16.02 -11.10
CA VAL A 366 11.70 15.45 -10.53
C VAL A 366 11.30 14.14 -11.22
N ARG A 367 12.30 13.30 -11.50
CA ARG A 367 12.17 12.07 -12.30
C ARG A 367 11.31 11.00 -11.65
N LEU A 368 10.59 10.23 -12.46
CA LEU A 368 9.79 9.08 -12.03
C LEU A 368 10.62 8.01 -11.30
N SER A 369 11.91 7.83 -11.68
CA SER A 369 12.76 6.81 -11.07
C SER A 369 12.97 7.00 -9.56
N GLN A 370 12.77 8.19 -9.01
CA GLN A 370 12.78 8.39 -7.55
C GLN A 370 11.72 7.53 -6.84
N LEU A 371 10.60 7.25 -7.50
CA LEU A 371 9.55 6.37 -6.96
C LEU A 371 9.87 4.91 -7.24
N THR A 372 10.27 4.57 -8.48
CA THR A 372 10.50 3.18 -8.89
C THR A 372 11.75 2.56 -8.27
N ASP A 373 12.77 3.36 -7.94
CA ASP A 373 13.97 2.91 -7.24
C ASP A 373 13.65 2.50 -5.78
N ILE A 374 12.69 3.19 -5.14
CA ILE A 374 12.26 2.89 -3.78
C ILE A 374 11.25 1.73 -3.78
N CYS A 375 10.23 1.82 -4.61
CA CYS A 375 9.13 0.87 -4.72
C CYS A 375 8.87 0.56 -6.20
N PRO A 376 9.47 -0.51 -6.75
CA PRO A 376 9.19 -0.93 -8.12
C PRO A 376 7.71 -1.25 -8.28
N PHE A 377 7.08 -0.68 -9.29
CA PHE A 377 5.75 -1.03 -9.76
C PHE A 377 5.82 -1.32 -11.26
N GLU A 378 5.06 -2.31 -11.69
CA GLU A 378 5.05 -2.69 -13.10
C GLU A 378 4.49 -1.53 -13.92
N GLU A 379 5.28 -1.04 -14.86
CA GLU A 379 4.72 -0.38 -16.03
C GLU A 379 3.90 -1.46 -16.74
N GLN A 380 2.57 -1.35 -16.65
CA GLN A 380 1.74 -2.17 -17.51
C GLN A 380 2.09 -1.74 -18.92
N GLU A 381 2.56 -2.69 -19.74
CA GLU A 381 2.61 -2.47 -21.18
C GLU A 381 1.31 -1.80 -21.60
N GLY A 382 1.41 -0.56 -22.05
CA GLY A 382 0.25 0.25 -22.36
C GLY A 382 -0.63 -0.54 -23.30
N ALA A 383 -1.93 -0.60 -23.04
CA ALA A 383 -2.86 -1.03 -24.05
C ALA A 383 -2.58 -0.11 -25.26
N THR A 384 -1.98 -0.68 -26.29
CA THR A 384 -1.66 0.00 -27.55
C THR A 384 -2.93 0.23 -28.36
N GLY A 385 -3.93 0.86 -27.76
CA GLY A 385 -5.20 1.23 -28.36
C GLY A 385 -5.53 2.67 -27.99
N GLU A 386 -5.94 3.45 -28.96
CA GLU A 386 -6.49 4.79 -28.75
C GLU A 386 -7.65 4.70 -27.76
N LEU A 387 -7.50 5.34 -26.58
CA LEU A 387 -8.55 5.39 -25.57
C LEU A 387 -9.64 6.34 -26.05
N LEU A 388 -10.74 5.77 -26.53
CA LEU A 388 -11.90 6.56 -26.97
C LEU A 388 -12.45 7.39 -25.79
N PRO A 389 -12.95 8.61 -26.05
CA PRO A 389 -13.55 9.44 -25.02
C PRO A 389 -14.82 8.78 -24.46
N SER A 390 -15.02 8.91 -23.15
CA SER A 390 -16.25 8.43 -22.50
C SER A 390 -17.44 9.28 -22.93
N THR A 391 -18.61 8.64 -23.05
CA THR A 391 -19.87 9.30 -23.42
C THR A 391 -20.78 9.40 -22.20
N LEU A 392 -21.28 10.59 -21.92
CA LEU A 392 -22.32 10.77 -20.91
C LEU A 392 -23.65 10.30 -21.49
N LEU A 393 -24.22 9.24 -20.90
CA LEU A 393 -25.52 8.69 -21.34
C LEU A 393 -26.71 9.35 -20.64
N GLU A 394 -26.54 9.65 -19.35
CA GLU A 394 -27.62 10.24 -18.55
C GLU A 394 -27.06 11.15 -17.46
N ARG A 395 -27.74 12.26 -17.25
CA ARG A 395 -27.47 13.22 -16.17
C ARG A 395 -28.78 13.69 -15.57
N ARG A 396 -28.97 13.50 -14.27
CA ARG A 396 -30.12 13.98 -13.51
C ARG A 396 -29.64 14.72 -12.27
N VAL A 397 -30.17 15.91 -12.04
CA VAL A 397 -29.82 16.74 -10.91
C VAL A 397 -31.06 17.14 -10.14
N PHE A 398 -31.07 16.88 -8.86
CA PHE A 398 -32.15 17.21 -7.95
C PHE A 398 -31.65 18.21 -6.90
N LYS A 399 -32.48 19.20 -6.61
CA LYS A 399 -32.18 20.24 -5.63
C LYS A 399 -33.25 20.28 -4.55
N LYS A 400 -32.84 20.53 -3.32
CA LYS A 400 -33.72 20.82 -2.20
C LYS A 400 -33.14 21.98 -1.39
N VAL A 401 -34.00 22.96 -1.08
CA VAL A 401 -33.65 24.09 -0.21
C VAL A 401 -34.48 24.01 1.04
N SER A 402 -33.87 24.17 2.21
CA SER A 402 -34.55 24.18 3.51
C SER A 402 -33.93 25.29 4.38
N GLY A 403 -34.56 26.45 4.40
CA GLY A 403 -34.00 27.66 4.97
C GLY A 403 -32.72 28.06 4.23
N ALA A 404 -31.62 28.24 4.98
CA ALA A 404 -30.31 28.55 4.40
C ALA A 404 -29.55 27.31 3.87
N LYS A 405 -30.10 26.10 4.01
CA LYS A 405 -29.44 24.86 3.60
C LYS A 405 -29.77 24.53 2.14
N VAL A 406 -28.74 24.31 1.33
CA VAL A 406 -28.86 23.85 -0.04
C VAL A 406 -28.35 22.41 -0.12
N MET A 407 -29.12 21.54 -0.73
CA MET A 407 -28.78 20.13 -0.95
C MET A 407 -28.96 19.81 -2.43
N LEU A 408 -28.03 19.03 -2.98
CA LEU A 408 -28.04 18.59 -4.37
C LEU A 408 -27.72 17.11 -4.46
N HIS A 409 -28.48 16.37 -5.24
CA HIS A 409 -28.13 15.05 -5.73
C HIS A 409 -27.87 15.12 -7.23
N LYS A 410 -26.72 14.65 -7.68
CA LYS A 410 -26.39 14.53 -9.09
C LYS A 410 -26.08 13.06 -9.41
N PHE A 411 -26.82 12.52 -10.36
CA PHE A 411 -26.70 11.16 -10.84
C PHE A 411 -26.24 11.19 -12.29
N LEU A 412 -25.20 10.42 -12.61
CA LEU A 412 -24.63 10.33 -13.95
C LEU A 412 -24.49 8.85 -14.35
N ILE A 413 -24.76 8.56 -15.62
CA ILE A 413 -24.33 7.32 -16.27
C ILE A 413 -23.35 7.67 -17.37
N TRP A 414 -22.17 7.05 -17.31
CA TRP A 414 -21.16 7.16 -18.35
C TRP A 414 -20.99 5.81 -19.05
N LYS A 415 -20.89 5.83 -20.38
CA LYS A 415 -20.28 4.76 -21.17
C LYS A 415 -18.82 5.07 -21.33
N THR A 416 -17.94 4.15 -20.92
CA THR A 416 -16.51 4.42 -20.91
C THR A 416 -15.91 4.41 -22.31
N ASN A 417 -16.44 3.60 -23.23
CA ASN A 417 -15.90 3.28 -24.56
C ASN A 417 -14.46 2.73 -24.51
N LYS A 418 -14.08 2.12 -23.37
CA LYS A 418 -12.75 1.60 -23.07
C LYS A 418 -12.76 0.14 -22.63
N GLU A 419 -13.92 -0.51 -22.67
CA GLU A 419 -14.15 -1.89 -22.24
C GLU A 419 -13.30 -2.90 -23.02
N ALA A 420 -12.99 -2.62 -24.29
CA ALA A 420 -12.14 -3.45 -25.12
C ALA A 420 -10.71 -3.60 -24.57
N THR A 421 -10.27 -2.69 -23.70
CA THR A 421 -8.94 -2.78 -23.05
C THR A 421 -8.92 -3.80 -21.91
N GLY A 422 -10.07 -4.33 -21.47
CA GLY A 422 -10.20 -5.19 -20.29
C GLY A 422 -9.93 -4.52 -18.96
N ARG A 423 -9.61 -3.21 -18.93
CA ARG A 423 -9.23 -2.43 -17.73
C ARG A 423 -10.36 -1.57 -17.20
N TYR A 424 -11.32 -1.23 -18.03
CA TYR A 424 -12.43 -0.35 -17.69
C TYR A 424 -13.74 -1.11 -17.82
N PRO A 425 -14.70 -0.89 -16.90
CA PRO A 425 -16.06 -1.36 -17.09
C PRO A 425 -16.70 -0.64 -18.28
N ALA A 426 -17.68 -1.24 -18.92
CA ALA A 426 -18.40 -0.59 -20.02
C ALA A 426 -19.17 0.65 -19.55
N TYR A 427 -19.79 0.55 -18.36
CA TYR A 427 -20.64 1.59 -17.79
C TYR A 427 -20.26 1.93 -16.37
N ILE A 428 -20.39 3.22 -16.02
CA ILE A 428 -20.15 3.77 -14.69
C ILE A 428 -21.38 4.58 -14.28
N PHE A 429 -21.98 4.23 -13.14
CA PHE A 429 -22.88 5.08 -12.41
C PHE A 429 -22.11 5.91 -11.40
N TYR A 430 -22.42 7.20 -11.31
CA TYR A 430 -21.77 8.12 -10.40
C TYR A 430 -22.81 9.00 -9.70
N HIS A 431 -22.86 8.93 -8.39
CA HIS A 431 -23.74 9.72 -7.54
C HIS A 431 -22.92 10.73 -6.73
N THR A 432 -23.34 11.97 -6.75
CA THR A 432 -22.80 13.03 -5.88
C THR A 432 -23.95 13.55 -5.01
N ASP A 433 -23.77 13.47 -3.69
CA ASP A 433 -24.67 14.06 -2.69
C ASP A 433 -23.96 15.24 -2.03
N TYR A 434 -24.42 16.45 -2.30
CA TYR A 434 -23.94 17.69 -1.72
C TYR A 434 -24.89 18.26 -0.69
N SER A 435 -24.35 18.78 0.42
CA SER A 435 -25.13 19.53 1.41
C SER A 435 -24.29 20.61 2.05
N SER A 436 -24.75 21.87 1.96
CA SER A 436 -24.11 23.02 2.59
C SER A 436 -24.10 22.97 4.12
N ALA A 437 -24.86 22.08 4.73
CA ALA A 437 -24.97 21.95 6.18
C ALA A 437 -24.05 20.86 6.78
N ARG A 438 -23.31 20.12 5.94
CA ARG A 438 -22.41 19.07 6.40
C ARG A 438 -20.98 19.58 6.58
N LYS A 439 -20.26 18.99 7.48
CA LYS A 439 -18.82 19.21 7.65
C LYS A 439 -18.06 18.72 6.41
N GLU A 440 -18.44 17.55 5.88
CA GLU A 440 -18.02 17.03 4.57
C GLU A 440 -19.14 17.35 3.59
N LEU A 441 -18.93 18.39 2.77
CA LEU A 441 -19.96 18.93 1.90
C LEU A 441 -20.43 17.95 0.84
N ILE A 442 -19.52 17.11 0.32
CA ILE A 442 -19.75 16.19 -0.79
C ILE A 442 -19.54 14.75 -0.33
N LYS A 443 -20.54 13.91 -0.59
CA LYS A 443 -20.41 12.45 -0.61
C LYS A 443 -20.46 11.96 -2.03
N ARG A 444 -19.75 10.89 -2.34
CA ARG A 444 -19.69 10.28 -3.66
C ARG A 444 -19.93 8.79 -3.54
N ASP A 445 -20.66 8.26 -4.48
CA ASP A 445 -20.85 6.83 -4.65
C ASP A 445 -20.72 6.44 -6.11
N MET A 446 -20.22 5.23 -6.38
CA MET A 446 -19.99 4.74 -7.73
C MET A 446 -20.34 3.26 -7.83
N ALA A 447 -20.99 2.90 -8.92
CA ALA A 447 -21.18 1.51 -9.30
C ALA A 447 -20.68 1.28 -10.74
N PHE A 448 -20.32 0.05 -11.03
CA PHE A 448 -19.73 -0.35 -12.31
C PHE A 448 -20.47 -1.55 -12.85
N SER A 449 -20.71 -1.58 -14.17
CA SER A 449 -21.29 -2.74 -14.84
C SER A 449 -20.77 -2.88 -16.27
N SER A 450 -20.79 -4.10 -16.80
CA SER A 450 -20.68 -4.37 -18.22
C SER A 450 -22.04 -4.35 -18.95
N ASP A 451 -23.15 -4.28 -18.21
CA ASP A 451 -24.51 -4.30 -18.69
C ASP A 451 -25.18 -2.93 -18.48
N GLU A 452 -25.71 -2.35 -19.57
CA GLU A 452 -26.36 -1.04 -19.54
C GLU A 452 -27.67 -1.06 -18.75
N GLN A 453 -28.45 -2.15 -18.86
CA GLN A 453 -29.72 -2.24 -18.14
C GLN A 453 -29.47 -2.29 -16.63
N GLN A 454 -28.50 -3.08 -16.20
CA GLN A 454 -28.12 -3.15 -14.78
C GLN A 454 -27.73 -1.77 -14.22
N ILE A 455 -26.93 -0.98 -14.97
CA ILE A 455 -26.52 0.33 -14.50
C ILE A 455 -27.68 1.33 -14.44
N ARG A 456 -28.66 1.21 -15.36
CA ARG A 456 -29.91 1.99 -15.34
C ARG A 456 -30.82 1.60 -14.18
N ASP A 457 -30.91 0.31 -13.87
CA ASP A 457 -31.66 -0.17 -12.72
C ASP A 457 -31.08 0.36 -11.39
N ILE A 458 -29.76 0.42 -11.29
CA ILE A 458 -29.04 1.07 -10.15
C ILE A 458 -29.42 2.55 -10.08
N LEU A 459 -29.41 3.28 -11.18
CA LEU A 459 -29.81 4.69 -11.20
C LEU A 459 -31.25 4.86 -10.69
N VAL A 460 -32.18 4.04 -11.17
CA VAL A 460 -33.60 4.11 -10.76
C VAL A 460 -33.74 3.85 -9.26
N ALA A 461 -33.10 2.81 -8.75
CA ALA A 461 -33.10 2.47 -7.34
C ALA A 461 -32.51 3.60 -6.47
N GLU A 462 -31.35 4.14 -6.85
CA GLU A 462 -30.67 5.22 -6.14
C GLU A 462 -31.50 6.52 -6.13
N ILE A 463 -32.19 6.84 -7.22
CA ILE A 463 -33.12 7.97 -7.26
C ILE A 463 -34.29 7.72 -6.30
N ALA A 464 -34.90 6.53 -6.33
CA ALA A 464 -36.01 6.19 -5.46
C ALA A 464 -35.65 6.25 -3.96
N ASP A 465 -34.43 5.86 -3.62
CA ASP A 465 -33.93 5.87 -2.23
C ASP A 465 -33.57 7.27 -1.74
N ASN A 466 -33.00 8.11 -2.58
CA ASN A 466 -32.46 9.41 -2.18
C ASN A 466 -33.41 10.58 -2.43
N ILE A 467 -34.27 10.51 -3.46
CA ILE A 467 -35.16 11.60 -3.87
C ILE A 467 -36.57 11.37 -3.32
N LYS A 468 -36.81 11.95 -2.15
CA LYS A 468 -38.10 11.89 -1.45
C LYS A 468 -38.84 13.24 -1.59
N LYS A 469 -39.97 13.38 -0.92
CA LYS A 469 -40.81 14.60 -0.96
C LYS A 469 -39.97 15.90 -0.73
N GLY A 470 -40.19 16.87 -1.59
CA GLY A 470 -39.59 18.19 -1.49
C GLY A 470 -38.24 18.35 -2.24
N TRP A 471 -37.87 17.39 -3.06
CA TRP A 471 -36.83 17.54 -4.07
C TRP A 471 -37.44 17.96 -5.40
N GLU A 472 -36.74 18.83 -6.11
CA GLU A 472 -37.08 19.30 -7.45
C GLU A 472 -35.99 18.85 -8.42
N GLU A 473 -36.37 18.28 -9.53
CA GLU A 473 -35.45 17.97 -10.61
C GLU A 473 -35.15 19.27 -11.36
N VAL A 474 -33.87 19.62 -11.46
CA VAL A 474 -33.43 20.88 -12.09
C VAL A 474 -32.65 20.64 -13.38
N LEU A 475 -32.35 19.38 -13.71
CA LEU A 475 -31.70 18.98 -14.96
C LEU A 475 -31.80 17.47 -15.15
#